data_95bb9278178b35467129d2cb2bec9c1c
#
_entry.id   95bb9278178b35467129d2cb2bec9c1c
#
_cell.length_a   1.000
_cell.length_b   1.000
_cell.length_c   1.000
_cell.angle_alpha   90.00
_cell.angle_beta   90.00
_cell.angle_gamma   90.00
#
_symmetry.space_group_name_H-M   'P 1'
#
loop_
_entity.id
_entity.type
_entity.pdbx_description
1 polymer ?
#
loop_
_entity_poly.entity_id
_entity_poly.type
_entity_poly.pdbx_seq_one_letter_code
_entity_poly.pdbx_strand_id
1 'polypeptide(L)'
;MSIGIRNIVPAYICLVGIPMLGLIGILDAGHDLHAPLAIGGAWDMQADYRSLAAGSCGVLAPSSGQRVLVISQSGKQLSLALDHMLGFGTVETSEANGQLHLPEFACGSGEASVDLHAIIQHSAGQEVMTGFLGLSRCSSCAPVPFRAVRRLEKQAER
;
A
#
# COMPACT_ATOMS: atom_id res chain seq x y z
N MET A 1 42.19 -37.90 31.64
CA MET A 1 41.54 -36.56 31.70
C MET A 1 40.10 -36.76 32.10
N SER A 2 39.76 -36.63 33.40
CA SER A 2 38.37 -36.72 33.90
C SER A 2 37.71 -35.34 33.67
N ILE A 3 36.97 -35.20 32.62
CA ILE A 3 36.11 -34.02 32.46
C ILE A 3 34.99 -34.17 33.50
N GLY A 4 35.11 -33.43 34.58
CA GLY A 4 34.18 -33.57 35.68
C GLY A 4 32.77 -33.19 35.24
N ILE A 5 31.79 -34.05 35.51
CA ILE A 5 30.35 -33.88 35.27
C ILE A 5 29.84 -32.49 35.76
N ARG A 6 30.50 -31.88 36.75
CA ARG A 6 30.21 -30.54 37.28
C ARG A 6 30.28 -29.42 36.25
N ASN A 7 31.05 -29.52 35.17
CA ASN A 7 31.22 -28.49 34.17
C ASN A 7 30.32 -28.71 32.94
N ILE A 8 29.71 -29.88 32.81
CA ILE A 8 28.86 -30.22 31.66
C ILE A 8 27.47 -29.55 31.79
N VAL A 9 26.94 -29.52 33.02
CA VAL A 9 25.61 -28.95 33.29
C VAL A 9 25.55 -27.44 32.96
N PRO A 10 26.46 -26.57 33.42
CA PRO A 10 26.42 -25.16 33.08
C PRO A 10 26.66 -24.92 31.55
N ALA A 11 27.55 -25.73 30.96
CA ALA A 11 27.77 -25.66 29.51
C ALA A 11 26.50 -25.99 28.71
N TYR A 12 25.76 -27.01 29.12
CA TYR A 12 24.51 -27.40 28.50
C TYR A 12 23.42 -26.33 28.68
N ILE A 13 23.28 -25.75 29.87
CA ILE A 13 22.35 -24.63 30.15
C ILE A 13 22.66 -23.44 29.26
N CYS A 14 23.93 -23.08 29.11
CA CYS A 14 24.31 -21.96 28.22
C CYS A 14 24.05 -22.30 26.73
N LEU A 15 24.36 -23.50 26.31
CA LEU A 15 24.26 -23.89 24.89
C LEU A 15 22.81 -24.04 24.41
N VAL A 16 21.91 -24.48 25.28
CA VAL A 16 20.50 -24.72 24.94
C VAL A 16 19.60 -23.62 25.51
N GLY A 17 19.86 -23.16 26.75
CA GLY A 17 19.02 -22.19 27.41
C GLY A 17 19.05 -20.80 26.76
N ILE A 18 20.23 -20.32 26.34
CA ILE A 18 20.34 -18.99 25.71
C ILE A 18 19.59 -18.95 24.36
N PRO A 19 19.76 -19.91 23.44
CA PRO A 19 18.99 -19.94 22.19
C PRO A 19 17.48 -20.07 22.43
N MET A 20 17.05 -20.85 23.42
CA MET A 20 15.63 -20.98 23.76
C MET A 20 15.03 -19.68 24.30
N LEU A 21 15.73 -18.98 25.19
CA LEU A 21 15.29 -17.67 25.66
C LEU A 21 15.25 -16.65 24.53
N GLY A 22 16.22 -16.68 23.63
CA GLY A 22 16.22 -15.87 22.41
C GLY A 22 15.02 -16.15 21.52
N LEU A 23 14.68 -17.42 21.33
CA LEU A 23 13.53 -17.83 20.52
C LEU A 23 12.20 -17.35 21.16
N ILE A 24 12.06 -17.49 22.48
CA ILE A 24 10.87 -17.00 23.21
C ILE A 24 10.75 -15.48 23.05
N GLY A 25 11.86 -14.73 23.18
CA GLY A 25 11.85 -13.29 23.00
C GLY A 25 11.46 -12.85 21.57
N ILE A 26 11.91 -13.59 20.54
CA ILE A 26 11.54 -13.34 19.15
C ILE A 26 10.06 -13.66 18.92
N LEU A 27 9.54 -14.73 19.48
CA LEU A 27 8.12 -15.10 19.36
C LEU A 27 7.22 -14.09 20.06
N ASP A 28 7.62 -13.60 21.22
CA ASP A 28 6.87 -12.57 21.95
C ASP A 28 6.86 -11.23 21.19
N ALA A 29 8.02 -10.79 20.70
CA ALA A 29 8.12 -9.61 19.86
C ALA A 29 7.38 -9.76 18.51
N GLY A 30 7.24 -10.98 17.98
CA GLY A 30 6.51 -11.30 16.76
C GLY A 30 4.99 -11.30 16.91
N HIS A 31 4.49 -11.39 18.15
CA HIS A 31 3.04 -11.48 18.41
C HIS A 31 2.27 -10.21 18.00
N ASP A 32 2.94 -9.06 18.02
CA ASP A 32 2.36 -7.76 17.64
C ASP A 32 2.56 -7.42 16.15
N LEU A 33 3.23 -8.29 15.40
CA LEU A 33 3.44 -8.09 13.97
C LEU A 33 2.21 -8.52 13.19
N HIS A 34 1.34 -7.56 12.92
CA HIS A 34 0.23 -7.76 11.99
C HIS A 34 0.73 -7.60 10.55
N ALA A 35 0.52 -8.63 9.74
CA ALA A 35 0.78 -8.52 8.30
C ALA A 35 -0.14 -7.44 7.70
N PRO A 36 0.41 -6.50 6.91
CA PRO A 36 -0.41 -5.53 6.22
C PRO A 36 -1.37 -6.23 5.26
N LEU A 37 -2.53 -5.63 5.02
CA LEU A 37 -3.49 -6.15 4.05
C LEU A 37 -2.83 -6.28 2.68
N ALA A 38 -3.01 -7.42 2.01
CA ALA A 38 -2.44 -7.68 0.68
C ALA A 38 -3.33 -7.02 -0.39
N ILE A 39 -2.95 -5.81 -0.83
CA ILE A 39 -3.70 -5.02 -1.81
C ILE A 39 -3.03 -4.97 -3.19
N GLY A 40 -1.92 -5.67 -3.38
CA GLY A 40 -1.23 -5.73 -4.67
C GLY A 40 -2.12 -6.28 -5.79
N GLY A 41 -1.99 -5.73 -6.99
CA GLY A 41 -2.75 -6.13 -8.18
C GLY A 41 -3.29 -4.96 -8.97
N ALA A 42 -4.15 -5.25 -9.96
CA ALA A 42 -4.80 -4.25 -10.79
C ALA A 42 -6.20 -3.93 -10.23
N TRP A 43 -6.52 -2.64 -10.21
CA TRP A 43 -7.77 -2.12 -9.68
C TRP A 43 -8.47 -1.27 -10.74
N ASP A 44 -9.68 -1.64 -11.09
CA ASP A 44 -10.54 -0.88 -12.00
C ASP A 44 -11.14 0.30 -11.25
N MET A 45 -10.65 1.51 -11.53
CA MET A 45 -10.99 2.72 -10.81
C MET A 45 -12.08 3.52 -11.54
N GLN A 46 -13.08 3.91 -10.78
CA GLN A 46 -14.15 4.81 -11.17
C GLN A 46 -14.09 6.05 -10.27
N ALA A 47 -14.04 7.22 -10.87
CA ALA A 47 -14.08 8.49 -10.14
C ALA A 47 -15.10 9.42 -10.78
N ASP A 48 -15.65 10.35 -10.01
CA ASP A 48 -16.52 11.38 -10.57
C ASP A 48 -15.69 12.50 -11.21
N TYR A 49 -15.33 12.27 -12.46
CA TYR A 49 -14.50 13.19 -13.23
C TYR A 49 -15.25 14.45 -13.70
N ARG A 50 -16.57 14.53 -13.53
CA ARG A 50 -17.34 15.71 -13.92
C ARG A 50 -17.02 16.91 -13.03
N SER A 51 -16.75 16.67 -11.79
CA SER A 51 -16.30 17.70 -10.84
C SER A 51 -14.89 18.21 -11.14
N LEU A 52 -14.04 17.39 -11.79
CA LEU A 52 -12.68 17.75 -12.19
C LEU A 52 -12.62 18.55 -13.50
N ALA A 53 -13.56 18.28 -14.43
CA ALA A 53 -13.57 18.95 -15.73
C ALA A 53 -13.97 20.43 -15.66
N ALA A 54 -14.57 20.86 -14.54
CA ALA A 54 -15.11 22.22 -14.38
C ALA A 54 -14.07 23.31 -14.04
N GLY A 55 -12.76 23.00 -14.06
CA GLY A 55 -11.73 23.98 -13.70
C GLY A 55 -10.32 23.58 -14.15
N SER A 56 -9.33 24.25 -13.57
CA SER A 56 -7.89 24.01 -13.79
C SER A 56 -7.42 22.58 -13.42
N CYS A 57 -8.32 21.73 -12.90
CA CYS A 57 -8.07 20.39 -12.40
C CYS A 57 -8.30 19.30 -13.44
N GLY A 58 -8.57 19.67 -14.69
CA GLY A 58 -8.83 18.76 -15.80
C GLY A 58 -7.70 17.76 -16.11
N VAL A 59 -6.52 17.99 -15.54
CA VAL A 59 -5.38 17.07 -15.65
C VAL A 59 -5.67 15.66 -15.10
N LEU A 60 -6.57 15.56 -14.12
CA LEU A 60 -7.00 14.26 -13.57
C LEU A 60 -8.18 13.65 -14.34
N ALA A 61 -8.78 14.39 -15.28
CA ALA A 61 -9.86 13.88 -16.10
C ALA A 61 -9.31 12.84 -17.10
N PRO A 62 -9.89 11.63 -17.16
CA PRO A 62 -9.45 10.64 -18.12
C PRO A 62 -9.79 11.08 -19.55
N SER A 63 -8.89 10.83 -20.46
CA SER A 63 -9.15 10.90 -21.89
C SER A 63 -10.10 9.79 -22.37
N SER A 64 -10.29 8.73 -21.59
CA SER A 64 -11.19 7.59 -21.83
C SER A 64 -11.63 6.95 -20.50
N GLY A 65 -12.91 6.70 -20.39
CA GLY A 65 -13.76 6.40 -19.21
C GLY A 65 -13.26 5.56 -18.02
N GLN A 66 -12.40 4.59 -18.16
CA GLN A 66 -11.99 3.70 -17.06
C GLN A 66 -10.48 3.71 -16.91
N ARG A 67 -10.02 3.93 -15.67
CA ARG A 67 -8.59 3.87 -15.33
C ARG A 67 -8.26 2.62 -14.56
N VAL A 68 -7.05 2.15 -14.73
CA VAL A 68 -6.51 1.01 -13.99
C VAL A 68 -5.39 1.50 -13.10
N LEU A 69 -5.59 1.36 -11.80
CA LEU A 69 -4.54 1.57 -10.81
C LEU A 69 -3.84 0.24 -10.57
N VAL A 70 -2.56 0.19 -10.87
CA VAL A 70 -1.71 -0.99 -10.60
C VAL A 70 -0.94 -0.74 -9.32
N ILE A 71 -1.05 -1.66 -8.38
CA ILE A 71 -0.37 -1.61 -7.09
C ILE A 71 0.58 -2.79 -6.99
N SER A 72 1.87 -2.51 -6.80
CA SER A 72 2.86 -3.50 -6.40
C SER A 72 3.18 -3.29 -4.93
N GLN A 73 3.13 -4.36 -4.13
CA GLN A 73 3.27 -4.28 -2.68
C GLN A 73 4.48 -5.08 -2.19
N SER A 74 5.26 -4.47 -1.29
CA SER A 74 6.34 -5.12 -0.55
C SER A 74 6.22 -4.77 0.93
N GLY A 75 5.65 -5.68 1.72
CA GLY A 75 5.31 -5.40 3.11
C GLY A 75 4.28 -4.25 3.22
N LYS A 76 4.64 -3.18 3.94
CA LYS A 76 3.81 -1.97 4.05
C LYS A 76 4.01 -0.98 2.90
N GLN A 77 5.04 -1.17 2.08
CA GLN A 77 5.39 -0.25 1.00
C GLN A 77 4.60 -0.56 -0.26
N LEU A 78 4.12 0.48 -0.93
CA LEU A 78 3.37 0.40 -2.18
C LEU A 78 4.14 1.13 -3.27
N SER A 79 4.20 0.51 -4.46
CA SER A 79 4.50 1.21 -5.70
C SER A 79 3.21 1.31 -6.50
N LEU A 80 2.87 2.52 -6.90
CA LEU A 80 1.61 2.86 -7.55
C LEU A 80 1.85 3.25 -9.00
N ALA A 81 1.03 2.76 -9.90
CA ALA A 81 1.02 3.19 -11.29
C ALA A 81 -0.42 3.45 -11.73
N LEU A 82 -0.69 4.67 -12.19
CA LEU A 82 -1.99 5.10 -12.72
C LEU A 82 -1.75 5.79 -14.04
N ASP A 83 -2.10 5.12 -15.14
CA ASP A 83 -1.78 5.56 -16.52
C ASP A 83 -0.26 5.80 -16.69
N HIS A 84 0.15 7.06 -16.90
CA HIS A 84 1.56 7.48 -17.02
C HIS A 84 2.16 8.02 -15.71
N MET A 85 1.37 8.07 -14.65
CA MET A 85 1.82 8.53 -13.33
C MET A 85 2.37 7.36 -12.51
N LEU A 86 3.53 7.56 -11.94
CA LEU A 86 4.17 6.61 -11.03
C LEU A 86 4.27 7.24 -9.64
N GLY A 87 4.20 6.41 -8.62
CA GLY A 87 4.28 6.90 -7.26
C GLY A 87 4.54 5.82 -6.23
N PHE A 88 4.59 6.25 -5.00
CA PHE A 88 4.84 5.40 -3.84
C PHE A 88 3.81 5.68 -2.75
N GLY A 89 3.66 4.71 -1.88
CA GLY A 89 2.74 4.84 -0.76
C GLY A 89 2.99 3.80 0.32
N THR A 90 2.10 3.79 1.27
CA THR A 90 2.09 2.82 2.36
C THR A 90 0.68 2.29 2.60
N VAL A 91 0.60 1.07 3.10
CA VAL A 91 -0.64 0.47 3.58
C VAL A 91 -0.52 0.12 5.06
N GLU A 92 -1.52 0.53 5.84
CA GLU A 92 -1.64 0.19 7.24
C GLU A 92 -3.04 -0.37 7.51
N THR A 93 -3.11 -1.57 8.04
CA THR A 93 -4.36 -2.30 8.34
C THR A 93 -5.33 -2.33 7.13
N SER A 94 -6.16 -1.29 6.96
CA SER A 94 -7.14 -1.15 5.87
C SER A 94 -7.04 0.18 5.13
N GLU A 95 -6.05 1.01 5.45
CA GLU A 95 -5.85 2.32 4.84
C GLU A 95 -4.63 2.29 3.93
N ALA A 96 -4.77 2.82 2.73
CA ALA A 96 -3.69 3.03 1.78
C ALA A 96 -3.51 4.52 1.54
N ASN A 97 -2.29 5.00 1.71
CA ASN A 97 -1.91 6.37 1.45
C ASN A 97 -0.79 6.37 0.42
N GLY A 98 -0.88 7.23 -0.59
CA GLY A 98 0.10 7.28 -1.64
C GLY A 98 0.19 8.64 -2.31
N GLN A 99 1.29 8.82 -3.03
CA GLN A 99 1.55 10.01 -3.80
C GLN A 99 2.03 9.60 -5.20
N LEU A 100 1.34 10.10 -6.22
CA LEU A 100 1.65 9.86 -7.63
C LEU A 100 2.29 11.14 -8.20
N HIS A 101 3.39 10.99 -8.89
CA HIS A 101 4.09 12.11 -9.52
C HIS A 101 3.44 12.48 -10.86
N LEU A 102 3.24 13.78 -11.07
CA LEU A 102 2.74 14.37 -12.32
C LEU A 102 3.88 15.08 -13.04
N PRO A 103 4.51 14.45 -14.06
CA PRO A 103 5.75 14.96 -14.64
C PRO A 103 5.61 16.26 -15.46
N GLU A 104 4.41 16.58 -15.91
CA GLU A 104 4.18 17.70 -16.86
C GLU A 104 3.24 18.78 -16.30
N PHE A 105 2.85 18.68 -15.05
CA PHE A 105 1.87 19.60 -14.47
C PHE A 105 2.47 20.37 -13.30
N ALA A 106 2.45 21.69 -13.42
CA ALA A 106 2.87 22.59 -12.36
C ALA A 106 1.65 23.34 -11.82
N CYS A 107 1.49 23.33 -10.51
CA CYS A 107 0.55 24.17 -9.78
C CYS A 107 1.33 25.27 -9.05
N GLY A 108 1.20 26.49 -9.51
CA GLY A 108 1.97 27.60 -8.95
C GLY A 108 3.48 27.49 -9.30
N SER A 109 4.34 27.45 -8.29
CA SER A 109 5.80 27.46 -8.46
C SER A 109 6.47 26.09 -8.35
N GLY A 110 5.73 24.98 -8.38
CA GLY A 110 6.30 23.65 -8.15
C GLY A 110 5.60 22.53 -8.91
N GLU A 111 6.28 21.39 -8.97
CA GLU A 111 5.72 20.15 -9.50
C GLU A 111 4.51 19.73 -8.67
N ALA A 112 3.42 19.37 -9.34
CA ALA A 112 2.25 18.83 -8.68
C ALA A 112 2.37 17.32 -8.50
N SER A 113 1.74 16.82 -7.44
CA SER A 113 1.56 15.40 -7.23
C SER A 113 0.09 15.11 -6.91
N VAL A 114 -0.33 13.89 -7.16
CA VAL A 114 -1.67 13.41 -6.80
C VAL A 114 -1.54 12.63 -5.51
N ASP A 115 -2.16 13.13 -4.45
CA ASP A 115 -2.28 12.43 -3.18
C ASP A 115 -3.47 11.46 -3.26
N LEU A 116 -3.23 10.21 -2.91
CA LEU A 116 -4.22 9.14 -2.86
C LEU A 116 -4.44 8.76 -1.40
N HIS A 117 -5.67 8.86 -0.94
CA HIS A 117 -6.10 8.34 0.35
C HIS A 117 -7.26 7.37 0.13
N ALA A 118 -7.11 6.14 0.60
CA ALA A 118 -8.09 5.10 0.34
C ALA A 118 -8.29 4.17 1.54
N ILE A 119 -9.51 3.68 1.67
CA ILE A 119 -9.90 2.64 2.62
C ILE A 119 -10.28 1.40 1.80
N ILE A 120 -9.73 0.25 2.21
CA ILE A 120 -9.98 -1.03 1.57
C ILE A 120 -11.00 -1.81 2.41
N GLN A 121 -12.03 -2.32 1.75
CA GLN A 121 -13.11 -3.08 2.36
C GLN A 121 -13.39 -4.35 1.55
N HIS A 122 -13.74 -5.42 2.25
CA HIS A 122 -14.29 -6.62 1.64
C HIS A 122 -15.81 -6.48 1.55
N SER A 123 -16.33 -6.44 0.34
CA SER A 123 -17.78 -6.34 0.10
C SER A 123 -18.22 -7.38 -0.93
N ALA A 124 -19.19 -8.22 -0.57
CA ALA A 124 -19.77 -9.23 -1.46
C ALA A 124 -18.76 -10.15 -2.15
N GLY A 125 -17.68 -10.53 -1.46
CA GLY A 125 -16.62 -11.39 -2.01
C GLY A 125 -15.64 -10.69 -2.94
N GLN A 126 -15.73 -9.37 -3.07
CA GLN A 126 -14.78 -8.54 -3.81
C GLN A 126 -14.08 -7.56 -2.88
N GLU A 127 -12.83 -7.26 -3.20
CA GLU A 127 -12.11 -6.17 -2.55
C GLU A 127 -12.46 -4.86 -3.25
N VAL A 128 -12.92 -3.92 -2.46
CA VAL A 128 -13.32 -2.58 -2.91
C VAL A 128 -12.48 -1.55 -2.17
N MET A 129 -11.90 -0.66 -2.92
CA MET A 129 -11.14 0.49 -2.42
C MET A 129 -11.98 1.75 -2.66
N THR A 130 -12.20 2.55 -1.62
CA THR A 130 -12.91 3.83 -1.71
C THR A 130 -12.04 4.92 -1.08
N GLY A 131 -12.02 6.09 -1.69
CA GLY A 131 -11.16 7.15 -1.19
C GLY A 131 -11.25 8.43 -1.98
N PHE A 132 -10.21 9.24 -1.88
CA PHE A 132 -10.10 10.53 -2.53
C PHE A 132 -8.75 10.66 -3.24
N LEU A 133 -8.78 11.32 -4.39
CA LEU A 133 -7.61 11.82 -5.11
C LEU A 133 -7.57 13.34 -4.93
N GLY A 134 -6.47 13.85 -4.43
CA GLY A 134 -6.24 15.29 -4.27
C GLY A 134 -5.01 15.74 -5.07
N LEU A 135 -5.01 16.96 -5.59
CA LEU A 135 -3.81 17.58 -6.13
C LEU A 135 -3.07 18.33 -5.02
N SER A 136 -1.88 17.87 -4.68
CA SER A 136 -1.02 18.59 -3.76
C SER A 136 -0.61 19.92 -4.38
N ARG A 137 -0.50 20.95 -3.53
CA ARG A 137 -0.13 22.32 -3.91
C ARG A 137 -1.12 23.07 -4.81
N CYS A 138 -2.26 22.48 -5.16
CA CYS A 138 -3.35 23.09 -5.92
C CYS A 138 -4.57 23.29 -5.04
N SER A 139 -4.59 24.34 -4.24
CA SER A 139 -5.69 24.61 -3.30
C SER A 139 -7.03 24.92 -3.98
N SER A 140 -7.01 25.20 -5.28
CA SER A 140 -8.22 25.44 -6.09
C SER A 140 -8.90 24.15 -6.56
N CYS A 141 -8.25 22.99 -6.38
CA CYS A 141 -8.77 21.70 -6.81
C CYS A 141 -9.34 20.93 -5.62
N ALA A 142 -10.65 20.71 -5.63
CA ALA A 142 -11.29 19.88 -4.60
C ALA A 142 -10.86 18.41 -4.77
N PRO A 143 -10.69 17.67 -3.67
CA PRO A 143 -10.44 16.24 -3.71
C PRO A 143 -11.60 15.52 -4.41
N VAL A 144 -11.27 14.53 -5.23
CA VAL A 144 -12.22 13.76 -6.04
C VAL A 144 -12.44 12.40 -5.42
N PRO A 145 -13.68 12.05 -5.06
CA PRO A 145 -13.97 10.73 -4.58
C PRO A 145 -13.79 9.70 -5.70
N PHE A 146 -13.24 8.54 -5.35
CA PHE A 146 -13.13 7.41 -6.25
C PHE A 146 -13.55 6.10 -5.57
N ARG A 147 -13.92 5.16 -6.41
CA ARG A 147 -14.12 3.76 -6.05
C ARG A 147 -13.32 2.90 -7.01
N ALA A 148 -12.59 1.93 -6.48
CA ALA A 148 -11.88 0.96 -7.28
C ALA A 148 -12.25 -0.45 -6.86
N VAL A 149 -12.36 -1.36 -7.81
CA VAL A 149 -12.64 -2.77 -7.60
C VAL A 149 -11.45 -3.57 -8.08
N ARG A 150 -10.98 -4.50 -7.27
CA ARG A 150 -9.86 -5.35 -7.62
C ARG A 150 -10.22 -6.23 -8.82
N ARG A 151 -9.39 -6.18 -9.84
CA ARG A 151 -9.52 -7.06 -11.00
C ARG A 151 -9.07 -8.45 -10.60
N LEU A 152 -9.99 -9.40 -10.61
CA LEU A 152 -9.64 -10.81 -10.47
C LEU A 152 -8.90 -11.21 -11.76
N GLU A 153 -7.62 -11.53 -11.67
CA GLU A 153 -6.95 -12.23 -12.77
C GLU A 153 -7.68 -13.57 -12.94
N LYS A 154 -8.42 -13.72 -14.04
CA LYS A 154 -8.82 -15.05 -14.50
C LYS A 154 -7.50 -15.80 -14.67
N GLN A 155 -7.25 -16.78 -13.78
CA GLN A 155 -6.22 -17.76 -14.02
C GLN A 155 -6.43 -18.26 -15.45
N ALA A 156 -5.48 -17.90 -16.32
CA ALA A 156 -5.44 -18.49 -17.64
C ALA A 156 -5.23 -19.98 -17.41
N GLU A 157 -6.29 -20.72 -17.58
CA GLU A 157 -6.29 -22.18 -17.59
C GLU A 157 -5.33 -22.62 -18.70
N ARG A 158 -4.18 -23.14 -18.30
CA ARG A 158 -3.25 -23.82 -19.19
C ARG A 158 -3.67 -25.28 -19.36
#